data_b6213f23f86d579c15306064e33d6f82
#
_entry.id   b6213f23f86d579c15306064e33d6f82
#
_cell.length_a   1.000
_cell.length_b   1.000
_cell.length_c   1.000
_cell.angle_alpha   90.00
_cell.angle_beta   90.00
_cell.angle_gamma   90.00
#
_symmetry.space_group_name_H-M   'P 1'
#
loop_
_entity.id
_entity.type
_entity.pdbx_description
1 polymer ?
#
loop_
_entity_poly.entity_id
_entity_poly.type
_entity_poly.pdbx_seq_one_letter_code
_entity_poly.pdbx_strand_id
1 'polypeptide(L)'
;MFRFRILFVIFFTLVITYTSNSQTYVFAELNGSPNLNTNGWNLNGNAFVGDTPGDTDNFLDELILTNAWNTQSGGVFYSTPIDPSICSNWTVEFEYRIWGGSAADGIAFSFLDVPPTGFVSGGGCGIPGSANGLKVVLDTWNNCGAPNPELQIYSGVGYFECAPGIVKLDNSAGNLGFVRSNNYQP
;
A
#
# COMPACT_ATOMS: atom_id res chain seq x y z
N MET A 1 -52.89 -64.72 -2.94
CA MET A 1 -52.25 -64.11 -1.76
C MET A 1 -50.92 -63.59 -2.24
N PHE A 2 -50.86 -62.30 -2.65
CA PHE A 2 -49.63 -61.63 -3.16
C PHE A 2 -48.89 -61.02 -2.02
N ARG A 3 -47.64 -61.42 -1.81
CA ARG A 3 -46.74 -60.77 -0.82
C ARG A 3 -45.86 -59.72 -1.51
N PHE A 4 -46.14 -58.47 -1.23
CA PHE A 4 -45.29 -57.34 -1.64
C PHE A 4 -44.08 -57.32 -0.72
N ARG A 5 -42.87 -57.47 -1.28
CA ARG A 5 -41.62 -57.20 -0.57
C ARG A 5 -41.19 -55.78 -0.90
N ILE A 6 -41.28 -54.87 0.07
CA ILE A 6 -40.76 -53.51 -0.05
C ILE A 6 -39.26 -53.61 0.17
N LEU A 7 -38.50 -53.29 -0.88
CA LEU A 7 -37.05 -53.14 -0.81
C LEU A 7 -36.73 -51.71 -0.36
N PHE A 8 -36.25 -51.53 0.87
CA PHE A 8 -35.75 -50.25 1.37
C PHE A 8 -34.33 -50.06 0.81
N VAL A 9 -34.16 -49.15 -0.14
CA VAL A 9 -32.84 -48.68 -0.59
C VAL A 9 -32.44 -47.48 0.28
N ILE A 10 -31.52 -47.71 1.20
CA ILE A 10 -30.94 -46.62 2.00
C ILE A 10 -29.85 -45.92 1.16
N PHE A 11 -30.15 -44.71 0.68
CA PHE A 11 -29.16 -43.85 0.06
C PHE A 11 -28.27 -43.21 1.15
N PHE A 12 -27.06 -43.70 1.25
CA PHE A 12 -26.02 -43.05 2.09
C PHE A 12 -25.41 -41.88 1.27
N THR A 13 -25.87 -40.67 1.52
CA THR A 13 -25.21 -39.47 0.98
C THR A 13 -23.98 -39.18 1.83
N LEU A 14 -22.79 -39.49 1.29
CA LEU A 14 -21.52 -39.14 1.87
C LEU A 14 -21.32 -37.62 1.62
N VAL A 15 -21.55 -36.80 2.64
CA VAL A 15 -21.22 -35.37 2.60
C VAL A 15 -19.72 -35.23 2.86
N ILE A 16 -18.94 -35.05 1.81
CA ILE A 16 -17.52 -34.71 1.91
C ILE A 16 -17.41 -33.21 2.16
N THR A 17 -17.15 -32.82 3.38
CA THR A 17 -16.82 -31.41 3.71
C THR A 17 -15.36 -31.17 3.35
N TYR A 18 -15.12 -30.41 2.30
CA TYR A 18 -13.79 -29.89 2.01
C TYR A 18 -13.53 -28.71 2.92
N THR A 19 -12.63 -28.86 3.88
CA THR A 19 -12.04 -27.72 4.58
C THR A 19 -10.94 -27.16 3.70
N SER A 20 -11.19 -26.04 3.03
CA SER A 20 -10.12 -25.31 2.36
C SER A 20 -9.30 -24.59 3.43
N ASN A 21 -8.10 -25.05 3.68
CA ASN A 21 -7.14 -24.29 4.46
C ASN A 21 -6.63 -23.16 3.55
N SER A 22 -6.99 -21.92 3.85
CA SER A 22 -6.35 -20.77 3.23
C SER A 22 -4.94 -20.67 3.80
N GLN A 23 -3.95 -20.86 2.97
CA GLN A 23 -2.55 -20.65 3.35
C GLN A 23 -2.17 -19.22 3.01
N THR A 24 -1.72 -18.48 4.01
CA THR A 24 -1.20 -17.12 3.82
C THR A 24 0.32 -17.20 3.63
N TYR A 25 0.81 -16.59 2.57
CA TYR A 25 2.23 -16.43 2.31
C TYR A 25 2.61 -14.96 2.50
N VAL A 26 3.70 -14.71 3.20
CA VAL A 26 4.33 -13.39 3.25
C VAL A 26 5.36 -13.34 2.13
N PHE A 27 5.14 -12.49 1.13
CA PHE A 27 6.04 -12.33 -0.01
C PHE A 27 7.14 -11.31 0.25
N ALA A 28 6.80 -10.25 0.98
CA ALA A 28 7.71 -9.17 1.28
C ALA A 28 7.37 -8.59 2.66
N GLU A 29 8.38 -8.40 3.48
CA GLU A 29 8.25 -7.82 4.80
C GLU A 29 9.38 -6.82 4.99
N LEU A 30 9.03 -5.64 5.51
CA LEU A 30 9.98 -4.64 5.96
C LEU A 30 9.68 -4.39 7.43
N ASN A 31 10.32 -5.15 8.31
CA ASN A 31 10.06 -5.11 9.74
C ASN A 31 11.04 -4.17 10.45
N GLY A 32 10.52 -3.25 11.22
CA GLY A 32 11.27 -2.27 12.00
C GLY A 32 11.64 -2.70 13.42
N SER A 33 11.11 -3.80 13.92
CA SER A 33 11.33 -4.20 15.32
C SER A 33 12.23 -5.44 15.44
N PRO A 34 13.25 -5.45 16.31
CA PRO A 34 13.75 -4.36 17.14
C PRO A 34 14.64 -3.35 16.39
N ASN A 35 15.08 -3.67 15.18
CA ASN A 35 15.84 -2.82 14.29
C ASN A 35 15.31 -2.95 12.87
N LEU A 36 15.28 -1.85 12.14
CA LEU A 36 14.79 -1.85 10.76
C LEU A 36 15.71 -2.69 9.85
N ASN A 37 15.13 -3.69 9.23
CA ASN A 37 15.84 -4.56 8.29
C ASN A 37 15.39 -4.29 6.86
N THR A 38 16.24 -3.68 6.08
CA THR A 38 16.00 -3.35 4.67
C THR A 38 16.57 -4.39 3.68
N ASN A 39 16.99 -5.56 4.15
CA ASN A 39 17.48 -6.62 3.27
C ASN A 39 16.38 -7.05 2.28
N GLY A 40 16.73 -7.07 1.00
CA GLY A 40 15.77 -7.36 -0.07
C GLY A 40 14.95 -6.15 -0.53
N TRP A 41 15.21 -4.97 0.02
CA TRP A 41 14.58 -3.72 -0.36
C TRP A 41 15.58 -2.71 -0.93
N ASN A 42 15.18 -2.01 -1.95
CA ASN A 42 15.96 -0.93 -2.56
C ASN A 42 15.41 0.43 -2.11
N LEU A 43 16.23 1.19 -1.44
CA LEU A 43 15.93 2.58 -1.10
C LEU A 43 16.34 3.47 -2.27
N ASN A 44 15.47 4.39 -2.66
CA ASN A 44 15.66 5.24 -3.83
C ASN A 44 15.34 6.71 -3.51
N GLY A 45 15.93 7.61 -4.29
CA GLY A 45 15.73 9.04 -4.11
C GLY A 45 16.30 9.51 -2.77
N ASN A 46 15.48 10.20 -1.99
CA ASN A 46 15.84 10.74 -0.68
C ASN A 46 15.53 9.77 0.48
N ALA A 47 15.11 8.53 0.19
CA ALA A 47 14.81 7.57 1.24
C ALA A 47 16.06 7.09 1.97
N PHE A 48 15.99 7.01 3.29
CA PHE A 48 17.07 6.54 4.15
C PHE A 48 16.53 5.91 5.44
N VAL A 49 17.39 5.25 6.18
CA VAL A 49 17.11 4.75 7.54
C VAL A 49 17.75 5.66 8.55
N GLY A 50 17.01 6.08 9.55
CA GLY A 50 17.50 6.94 10.61
C GLY A 50 16.42 7.31 11.61
N ASP A 51 16.80 8.12 12.56
CA ASP A 51 15.92 8.71 13.57
C ASP A 51 15.27 9.98 12.99
N THR A 52 13.97 10.13 13.16
CA THR A 52 13.26 11.32 12.68
C THR A 52 13.52 12.51 13.59
N PRO A 53 14.17 13.59 13.10
CA PRO A 53 14.51 14.70 13.94
C PRO A 53 13.30 15.40 14.56
N GLY A 54 13.29 15.49 15.88
CA GLY A 54 12.30 16.27 16.62
C GLY A 54 10.98 15.54 16.91
N ASP A 55 10.93 14.24 16.71
CA ASP A 55 9.82 13.45 17.25
C ASP A 55 10.03 13.14 18.74
N THR A 56 9.07 12.47 19.32
CA THR A 56 9.04 12.18 20.76
C THR A 56 8.97 10.69 21.05
N ASP A 57 9.09 9.86 20.02
CA ASP A 57 9.11 8.42 20.23
C ASP A 57 10.52 7.91 20.57
N ASN A 58 10.67 6.60 20.69
CA ASN A 58 11.96 5.99 21.02
C ASN A 58 12.51 5.13 19.88
N PHE A 59 11.99 5.30 18.67
CA PHE A 59 12.51 4.60 17.50
C PHE A 59 13.72 5.34 16.96
N LEU A 60 14.84 4.64 16.85
CA LEU A 60 16.10 5.19 16.36
C LEU A 60 16.37 4.85 14.89
N ASP A 61 15.65 3.84 14.38
CA ASP A 61 15.83 3.30 13.04
C ASP A 61 14.46 3.24 12.35
N GLU A 62 14.08 4.34 11.72
CA GLU A 62 12.86 4.44 10.93
C GLU A 62 13.19 4.44 9.43
N LEU A 63 12.28 3.93 8.60
CA LEU A 63 12.32 4.19 7.17
C LEU A 63 11.75 5.57 6.88
N ILE A 64 12.61 6.50 6.57
CA ILE A 64 12.24 7.87 6.21
C ILE A 64 12.26 7.98 4.69
N LEU A 65 11.10 8.18 4.07
CA LEU A 65 11.02 8.38 2.63
C LEU A 65 11.52 9.76 2.23
N THR A 66 11.18 10.80 2.99
CA THR A 66 11.65 12.17 2.78
C THR A 66 11.76 12.92 4.11
N ASN A 67 12.69 13.86 4.18
CA ASN A 67 12.69 14.89 5.23
C ASN A 67 11.60 15.93 4.98
N ALA A 68 11.40 16.83 5.95
CA ALA A 68 10.52 17.98 5.83
C ALA A 68 11.10 19.14 4.98
N TRP A 69 12.00 18.86 4.04
CA TRP A 69 12.61 19.84 3.15
C TRP A 69 11.91 19.85 1.79
N ASN A 70 11.99 20.98 1.09
CA ASN A 70 11.39 21.11 -0.24
C ASN A 70 12.09 20.23 -1.29
N THR A 71 11.36 19.86 -2.34
CA THR A 71 11.85 19.15 -3.54
C THR A 71 12.48 17.79 -3.25
N GLN A 72 11.95 17.07 -2.28
CA GLN A 72 12.36 15.71 -1.99
C GLN A 72 11.36 14.70 -2.52
N SER A 73 11.87 13.58 -2.99
CA SER A 73 11.08 12.39 -3.29
C SER A 73 11.90 11.15 -2.99
N GLY A 74 11.28 10.20 -2.35
CA GLY A 74 11.92 8.95 -1.96
C GLY A 74 10.94 7.80 -2.01
N GLY A 75 11.47 6.61 -2.13
CA GLY A 75 10.67 5.40 -2.12
C GLY A 75 11.50 4.19 -1.73
N VAL A 76 10.81 3.15 -1.32
CA VAL A 76 11.39 1.84 -1.04
C VAL A 76 10.68 0.80 -1.89
N PHE A 77 11.44 -0.09 -2.50
CA PHE A 77 10.90 -1.12 -3.39
C PHE A 77 11.47 -2.48 -3.05
N TYR A 78 10.60 -3.46 -2.96
CA TYR A 78 11.03 -4.84 -2.84
C TYR A 78 11.76 -5.27 -4.12
N SER A 79 12.97 -5.81 -3.97
CA SER A 79 13.86 -6.07 -5.09
C SER A 79 13.54 -7.35 -5.85
N THR A 80 12.79 -8.26 -5.24
CA THR A 80 12.36 -9.51 -5.89
C THR A 80 10.99 -9.32 -6.51
N PRO A 81 10.81 -9.56 -7.81
CA PRO A 81 9.49 -9.49 -8.44
C PRO A 81 8.48 -10.43 -7.77
N ILE A 82 7.28 -9.94 -7.55
CA ILE A 82 6.15 -10.71 -7.02
C ILE A 82 5.21 -11.00 -8.18
N ASP A 83 4.89 -12.27 -8.42
CA ASP A 83 3.87 -12.68 -9.39
C ASP A 83 2.49 -12.71 -8.70
N PRO A 84 1.59 -11.76 -9.00
CA PRO A 84 0.28 -11.71 -8.39
C PRO A 84 -0.65 -12.84 -8.87
N SER A 85 -0.30 -13.54 -9.95
CA SER A 85 -1.14 -14.60 -10.52
C SER A 85 -1.16 -15.87 -9.68
N ILE A 86 -0.21 -16.05 -8.77
CA ILE A 86 -0.14 -17.21 -7.88
C ILE A 86 -1.14 -17.16 -6.72
N CYS A 87 -1.73 -16.00 -6.45
CA CYS A 87 -2.75 -15.82 -5.41
C CYS A 87 -3.96 -15.08 -5.97
N SER A 88 -5.16 -15.56 -5.64
CA SER A 88 -6.41 -14.88 -6.04
C SER A 88 -6.66 -13.58 -5.29
N ASN A 89 -6.07 -13.45 -4.10
CA ASN A 89 -6.17 -12.27 -3.25
C ASN A 89 -4.80 -11.99 -2.64
N TRP A 90 -4.47 -10.72 -2.49
CA TRP A 90 -3.30 -10.26 -1.76
C TRP A 90 -3.65 -9.03 -0.92
N THR A 91 -2.95 -8.84 0.15
CA THR A 91 -3.11 -7.73 1.08
C THR A 91 -1.76 -7.06 1.29
N VAL A 92 -1.78 -5.76 1.41
CA VAL A 92 -0.64 -4.95 1.84
C VAL A 92 -1.06 -4.21 3.09
N GLU A 93 -0.26 -4.31 4.11
CA GLU A 93 -0.45 -3.62 5.38
C GLU A 93 0.83 -2.87 5.70
N PHE A 94 0.72 -1.63 6.11
CA PHE A 94 1.84 -0.83 6.57
C PHE A 94 1.39 0.28 7.52
N GLU A 95 2.25 0.62 8.44
CA GLU A 95 2.09 1.81 9.26
C GLU A 95 2.88 2.97 8.66
N TYR A 96 2.32 4.15 8.70
CA TYR A 96 2.95 5.33 8.15
C TYR A 96 2.76 6.55 9.04
N ARG A 97 3.62 7.54 8.83
CA ARG A 97 3.55 8.84 9.49
C ARG A 97 3.86 9.94 8.48
N ILE A 98 3.02 10.96 8.42
CA ILE A 98 3.23 12.16 7.60
C ILE A 98 3.10 13.37 8.50
N TRP A 99 4.20 14.07 8.77
CA TRP A 99 4.17 15.24 9.61
C TRP A 99 5.31 16.22 9.27
N GLY A 100 5.28 17.41 9.89
CA GLY A 100 6.27 18.46 9.62
C GLY A 100 6.09 19.09 8.23
N GLY A 101 7.06 19.92 7.84
CA GLY A 101 7.09 20.54 6.52
C GLY A 101 5.86 21.39 6.15
N SER A 102 5.67 21.58 4.83
CA SER A 102 4.59 22.38 4.26
C SER A 102 3.27 21.63 4.04
N ALA A 103 3.19 20.38 4.40
CA ALA A 103 2.03 19.51 4.20
C ALA A 103 1.87 18.91 2.79
N ALA A 104 2.86 19.02 1.93
CA ALA A 104 2.85 18.51 0.56
C ALA A 104 3.78 17.31 0.41
N ASP A 105 3.62 16.45 -0.59
CA ASP A 105 2.41 16.29 -1.42
C ASP A 105 1.62 15.04 -1.02
N GLY A 106 2.27 14.02 -0.47
CA GLY A 106 1.62 12.81 -0.05
C GLY A 106 2.53 11.59 0.02
N ILE A 107 1.94 10.43 0.26
CA ILE A 107 2.58 9.11 0.24
C ILE A 107 1.81 8.18 -0.67
N ALA A 108 2.48 7.26 -1.33
CA ALA A 108 1.86 6.29 -2.22
C ALA A 108 2.34 4.86 -1.94
N PHE A 109 1.41 3.93 -1.97
CA PHE A 109 1.70 2.52 -2.25
C PHE A 109 1.62 2.29 -3.75
N SER A 110 2.58 1.54 -4.31
CA SER A 110 2.59 1.23 -5.74
C SER A 110 2.94 -0.23 -6.00
N PHE A 111 2.15 -0.89 -6.86
CA PHE A 111 2.44 -2.22 -7.40
C PHE A 111 2.67 -2.08 -8.91
N LEU A 112 3.92 -2.24 -9.33
CA LEU A 112 4.40 -1.83 -10.65
C LEU A 112 4.88 -3.02 -11.47
N ASP A 113 4.74 -2.95 -12.79
CA ASP A 113 5.15 -4.00 -13.74
C ASP A 113 6.66 -4.05 -14.01
N VAL A 114 7.37 -2.97 -13.68
CA VAL A 114 8.83 -2.87 -13.82
C VAL A 114 9.42 -2.12 -12.63
N PRO A 115 10.71 -2.33 -12.32
CA PRO A 115 11.39 -1.50 -11.32
C PRO A 115 11.31 -0.04 -11.70
N PRO A 116 10.89 0.84 -10.79
CA PRO A 116 10.73 2.25 -11.09
C PRO A 116 12.07 2.96 -11.27
N THR A 117 12.08 3.91 -12.18
CA THR A 117 13.21 4.82 -12.39
C THR A 117 12.70 6.26 -12.47
N GLY A 118 13.43 7.19 -11.88
CA GLY A 118 13.09 8.62 -11.93
C GLY A 118 11.88 8.98 -11.06
N PHE A 119 12.13 9.38 -9.85
CA PHE A 119 11.11 9.85 -8.90
C PHE A 119 10.63 11.25 -9.25
N VAL A 120 9.34 11.51 -9.12
CA VAL A 120 8.70 12.79 -9.39
C VAL A 120 8.23 13.40 -8.07
N SER A 121 8.83 14.51 -7.67
CA SER A 121 8.40 15.31 -6.51
C SER A 121 7.15 16.14 -6.85
N GLY A 122 6.53 16.71 -5.83
CA GLY A 122 5.31 17.50 -6.01
C GLY A 122 4.11 16.61 -6.29
N GLY A 123 3.19 17.04 -7.09
CA GLY A 123 1.96 16.32 -7.46
C GLY A 123 2.16 14.93 -8.06
N GLY A 124 3.40 14.47 -8.21
CA GLY A 124 3.75 13.10 -8.53
C GLY A 124 3.82 12.17 -7.33
N CYS A 125 3.75 12.67 -6.11
CA CYS A 125 3.79 11.92 -4.85
C CYS A 125 4.93 10.88 -4.76
N GLY A 126 6.10 11.18 -5.34
CA GLY A 126 7.24 10.28 -5.39
C GLY A 126 7.10 9.11 -6.39
N ILE A 127 6.02 9.05 -7.16
CA ILE A 127 5.79 7.98 -8.13
C ILE A 127 6.61 8.24 -9.39
N PRO A 128 7.45 7.30 -9.85
CA PRO A 128 8.21 7.48 -11.07
C PRO A 128 7.33 7.67 -12.31
N GLY A 129 7.68 8.61 -13.18
CA GLY A 129 6.88 8.93 -14.36
C GLY A 129 6.73 7.78 -15.37
N SER A 130 7.66 6.82 -15.38
CA SER A 130 7.60 5.61 -16.22
C SER A 130 6.91 4.41 -15.53
N ALA A 131 6.52 4.53 -14.27
CA ALA A 131 5.96 3.44 -13.50
C ALA A 131 4.55 3.09 -13.99
N ASN A 132 4.35 1.87 -14.47
CA ASN A 132 3.05 1.36 -14.86
C ASN A 132 2.54 0.35 -13.83
N GLY A 133 1.26 0.42 -13.49
CA GLY A 133 0.64 -0.47 -12.51
C GLY A 133 -0.38 0.24 -11.62
N LEU A 134 -0.69 -0.39 -10.49
CA LEU A 134 -1.62 0.13 -9.49
C LEU A 134 -0.91 1.11 -8.55
N LYS A 135 -1.55 2.23 -8.26
CA LYS A 135 -1.13 3.21 -7.26
C LYS A 135 -2.30 3.53 -6.33
N VAL A 136 -2.02 3.54 -5.06
CA VAL A 136 -2.93 4.02 -4.01
C VAL A 136 -2.22 5.17 -3.32
N VAL A 137 -2.76 6.37 -3.42
CA VAL A 137 -2.10 7.60 -3.01
C VAL A 137 -2.90 8.27 -1.90
N LEU A 138 -2.23 8.58 -0.82
CA LEU A 138 -2.71 9.49 0.21
C LEU A 138 -2.19 10.89 -0.13
N ASP A 139 -2.98 11.63 -0.87
CA ASP A 139 -2.66 12.97 -1.33
C ASP A 139 -2.99 13.98 -0.22
N THR A 140 -2.00 14.76 0.18
CA THR A 140 -2.14 15.72 1.31
C THR A 140 -2.12 17.17 0.86
N TRP A 141 -1.93 17.44 -0.44
CA TRP A 141 -1.83 18.78 -0.98
C TRP A 141 -2.75 19.01 -2.16
N ASN A 142 -3.43 20.12 -2.18
CA ASN A 142 -4.39 20.47 -3.24
C ASN A 142 -3.70 21.12 -4.45
N ASN A 143 -3.31 20.34 -5.43
CA ASN A 143 -2.84 20.86 -6.73
C ASN A 143 -3.98 20.99 -7.76
N CYS A 144 -5.12 20.31 -7.56
CA CYS A 144 -6.17 20.17 -8.56
C CYS A 144 -7.51 20.79 -8.16
N GLY A 145 -7.55 21.59 -7.10
CA GLY A 145 -8.77 22.24 -6.64
C GLY A 145 -9.74 21.32 -5.88
N ALA A 146 -9.32 20.12 -5.56
CA ALA A 146 -10.10 19.17 -4.74
C ALA A 146 -9.84 19.37 -3.24
N PRO A 147 -10.76 18.97 -2.35
CA PRO A 147 -10.51 18.99 -0.92
C PRO A 147 -9.45 17.94 -0.56
N ASN A 148 -8.42 18.35 0.19
CA ASN A 148 -7.38 17.47 0.70
C ASN A 148 -7.45 17.36 2.23
N PRO A 149 -6.97 16.25 2.81
CA PRO A 149 -6.35 15.09 2.14
C PRO A 149 -7.33 14.21 1.39
N GLU A 150 -6.87 13.54 0.35
CA GLU A 150 -7.63 12.59 -0.47
C GLU A 150 -6.96 11.22 -0.52
N LEU A 151 -7.78 10.17 -0.61
CA LEU A 151 -7.33 8.85 -1.05
C LEU A 151 -7.63 8.71 -2.54
N GLN A 152 -6.61 8.43 -3.33
CA GLN A 152 -6.72 8.30 -4.77
C GLN A 152 -6.27 6.91 -5.22
N ILE A 153 -6.94 6.35 -6.22
CA ILE A 153 -6.56 5.07 -6.84
C ILE A 153 -6.40 5.29 -8.34
N TYR A 154 -5.27 4.84 -8.85
CA TYR A 154 -4.95 4.93 -10.26
C TYR A 154 -4.26 3.66 -10.76
N SER A 155 -4.60 3.25 -11.97
CA SER A 155 -3.91 2.18 -12.69
C SER A 155 -3.49 2.67 -14.06
N GLY A 156 -2.21 2.55 -14.39
CA GLY A 156 -1.66 3.05 -15.65
C GLY A 156 -0.21 3.51 -15.52
N VAL A 157 0.29 4.18 -16.57
CA VAL A 157 1.66 4.71 -16.61
C VAL A 157 1.74 6.04 -15.87
N GLY A 158 2.78 6.20 -15.06
CA GLY A 158 3.03 7.40 -14.28
C GLY A 158 1.95 7.66 -13.24
N TYR A 159 1.94 8.86 -12.73
CA TYR A 159 0.89 9.40 -11.88
C TYR A 159 0.97 10.94 -11.90
N PHE A 160 -0.18 11.54 -12.00
CA PHE A 160 -0.35 12.99 -11.80
C PHE A 160 -1.77 13.21 -11.27
N GLU A 161 -1.91 13.78 -10.10
CA GLU A 161 -3.18 13.86 -9.36
C GLU A 161 -4.34 14.54 -10.11
N CYS A 162 -4.02 15.36 -11.11
CA CYS A 162 -5.01 16.02 -11.96
C CYS A 162 -5.34 15.23 -13.25
N ALA A 163 -4.75 14.04 -13.44
CA ALA A 163 -4.96 13.28 -14.66
C ALA A 163 -6.38 12.70 -14.73
N PRO A 164 -6.94 12.59 -15.93
CA PRO A 164 -8.20 11.86 -16.10
C PRO A 164 -8.01 10.39 -15.77
N GLY A 165 -9.05 9.77 -15.21
CA GLY A 165 -9.04 8.33 -14.85
C GLY A 165 -8.56 8.01 -13.45
N ILE A 166 -8.17 9.00 -12.65
CA ILE A 166 -7.95 8.81 -11.22
C ILE A 166 -9.30 8.66 -10.52
N VAL A 167 -9.46 7.60 -9.77
CA VAL A 167 -10.58 7.44 -8.86
C VAL A 167 -10.24 8.14 -7.55
N LYS A 168 -10.96 9.21 -7.27
CA LYS A 168 -10.83 9.97 -6.03
C LYS A 168 -11.90 9.51 -5.06
N LEU A 169 -11.47 9.06 -3.89
CA LEU A 169 -12.36 8.78 -2.78
C LEU A 169 -12.47 10.06 -1.97
N ASP A 170 -13.60 10.72 -2.12
CA ASP A 170 -13.89 12.03 -1.55
C ASP A 170 -13.76 12.04 -0.02
N ASN A 171 -13.11 13.07 0.46
CA ASN A 171 -13.00 13.39 1.87
C ASN A 171 -14.03 14.47 2.29
N SER A 172 -15.17 14.56 1.63
CA SER A 172 -16.20 15.58 1.90
C SER A 172 -16.63 15.69 3.37
N ALA A 173 -16.39 14.64 4.15
CA ALA A 173 -16.71 14.59 5.58
C ALA A 173 -15.51 14.92 6.50
N GLY A 174 -14.34 15.26 5.97
CA GLY A 174 -13.13 15.47 6.77
C GLY A 174 -12.61 14.22 7.49
N ASN A 175 -13.05 13.04 7.07
CA ASN A 175 -12.75 11.78 7.74
C ASN A 175 -11.30 11.30 7.51
N LEU A 176 -10.54 11.92 6.63
CA LEU A 176 -9.13 11.62 6.37
C LEU A 176 -8.18 12.60 7.09
N GLY A 177 -8.63 13.30 8.11
CA GLY A 177 -7.79 14.18 8.92
C GLY A 177 -6.62 13.48 9.62
N PHE A 178 -6.70 12.16 9.75
CA PHE A 178 -5.63 11.32 10.29
C PHE A 178 -4.46 11.08 9.31
N VAL A 179 -4.62 11.33 8.02
CA VAL A 179 -3.56 11.12 7.02
C VAL A 179 -2.28 11.87 7.36
N ARG A 180 -2.41 13.03 8.01
CA ARG A 180 -1.26 13.76 8.55
C ARG A 180 -1.26 13.72 10.06
N SER A 181 -0.29 13.04 10.62
CA SER A 181 -0.11 12.88 12.06
C SER A 181 1.36 12.68 12.38
N ASN A 182 1.79 13.15 13.55
CA ASN A 182 3.08 12.80 14.13
C ASN A 182 3.07 11.44 14.83
N ASN A 183 1.91 10.79 14.91
CA ASN A 183 1.80 9.41 15.35
C ASN A 183 1.65 8.48 14.14
N TYR A 184 2.15 7.27 14.25
CA TYR A 184 1.93 6.24 13.22
C TYR A 184 0.45 5.95 13.03
N GLN A 185 0.08 5.75 11.78
CA GLN A 185 -1.27 5.42 11.33
C GLN A 185 -1.22 4.08 10.60
N PRO A 186 -2.19 3.18 10.82
CA PRO A 186 -2.28 1.90 10.12
C PRO A 186 -2.75 2.08 8.68
#